data_56243e33d8af58d2a957d9eaee784295
#
_entry.id   56243e33d8af58d2a957d9eaee784295
#
_cell.length_a   1.000
_cell.length_b   1.000
_cell.length_c   1.000
_cell.angle_alpha   90.00
_cell.angle_beta   90.00
_cell.angle_gamma   90.00
#
_symmetry.space_group_name_H-M   'P 1'
#
loop_
_entity.id
_entity.type
_entity.pdbx_description
1 polymer ?
#
loop_
_entity_poly.entity_id
_entity_poly.type
_entity_poly.pdbx_seq_one_letter_code
_entity_poly.pdbx_strand_id
1 'polypeptide(L)'
;MKRITLAIVDDDMVSRSSIKKYLENSDRYEIVMEFIDGKGLLNWLKNNSVDILLCDMRMSEMDGVELMRALHLLYEYIPIIAISSFDDFYYVRGSLRNGAANYLLKHELTREYLESVLDKVCDQYNIHPSENRIYKKRGYVALCRSDFETSKIKTLCEQGILDFEFGKIGIIVISPDIKIKSGVNILEFKQDICKVILDMISQILGDKYSYIANITDSYNIVLLVSFGLERSTLIIINTIHSIASRLYRMSVRMLDTTLYIICSDIYESIESAMEAQESIQKKIEDKFYNGANKIIYDAVTAKIKYKDSEFERTFLDQLEFEIQNNINNVKKTVEEIFYKLEEGRYSQVIVRETAEKILELLRVYKLTDATMFDDAKLRMKYFDLFTQYRELVEDFMKKILTDNKKRYSAAIEAVIAYINNNISEDISLEDCAGIANIGYTVLSREFRAETGMRFVEYLNLQRVNKAKSLLIRGSISMKEVVKKSGFRNYNYFFKVFKDITGETPSDFLNKKI
;
A
#
# COMPACT_ATOMS: atom_id res chain seq x y z
N MET A 1 45.20 26.48 -14.59
CA MET A 1 44.01 25.70 -15.09
C MET A 1 43.04 25.57 -13.95
N LYS A 2 41.74 25.68 -14.21
CA LYS A 2 40.74 25.35 -13.18
C LYS A 2 40.79 23.85 -12.86
N ARG A 3 40.63 23.50 -11.58
CA ARG A 3 40.65 22.11 -11.10
C ARG A 3 39.23 21.60 -10.86
N ILE A 4 39.08 20.31 -10.88
CA ILE A 4 37.84 19.63 -10.50
C ILE A 4 37.75 19.67 -8.97
N THR A 5 36.64 20.16 -8.46
CA THR A 5 36.44 20.38 -7.02
C THR A 5 35.92 19.13 -6.32
N LEU A 6 36.51 18.79 -5.18
CA LEU A 6 36.16 17.65 -4.37
C LEU A 6 35.79 18.12 -2.96
N ALA A 7 34.81 17.45 -2.35
CA ALA A 7 34.56 17.54 -0.91
C ALA A 7 34.72 16.15 -0.27
N ILE A 8 35.18 16.15 0.98
CA ILE A 8 35.38 14.93 1.78
C ILE A 8 34.41 14.94 2.97
N VAL A 9 33.74 13.84 3.21
CA VAL A 9 32.93 13.59 4.42
C VAL A 9 33.43 12.31 5.06
N ASP A 10 34.05 12.43 6.22
CA ASP A 10 34.63 11.32 6.97
C ASP A 10 34.82 11.79 8.44
N ASP A 11 34.37 11.06 9.44
CA ASP A 11 34.52 11.46 10.85
C ASP A 11 35.96 11.24 11.37
N ASP A 12 36.76 10.39 10.69
CA ASP A 12 38.16 10.16 11.04
C ASP A 12 39.10 11.19 10.43
N MET A 13 39.71 12.00 11.28
CA MET A 13 40.69 13.03 10.90
C MET A 13 41.91 12.47 10.19
N VAL A 14 42.37 11.26 10.56
CA VAL A 14 43.56 10.64 9.93
C VAL A 14 43.25 10.24 8.49
N SER A 15 42.06 9.69 8.27
CA SER A 15 41.58 9.33 6.94
C SER A 15 41.50 10.56 6.02
N ARG A 16 40.83 11.67 6.49
CA ARG A 16 40.74 12.91 5.72
C ARG A 16 42.13 13.45 5.36
N SER A 17 43.04 13.49 6.35
CA SER A 17 44.42 14.00 6.12
C SER A 17 45.19 13.16 5.13
N SER A 18 44.99 11.83 5.10
CA SER A 18 45.63 10.95 4.13
C SER A 18 45.14 11.20 2.70
N ILE A 19 43.82 11.30 2.50
CA ILE A 19 43.20 11.61 1.22
C ILE A 19 43.69 12.96 0.71
N LYS A 20 43.75 13.98 1.59
CA LYS A 20 44.25 15.30 1.28
C LYS A 20 45.70 15.27 0.80
N LYS A 21 46.56 14.52 1.47
CA LYS A 21 47.97 14.35 1.10
C LYS A 21 48.14 13.70 -0.27
N TYR A 22 47.28 12.75 -0.65
CA TYR A 22 47.31 12.11 -1.95
C TYR A 22 47.03 13.13 -3.09
N LEU A 23 46.21 14.14 -2.86
CA LEU A 23 45.77 15.10 -3.83
C LEU A 23 46.43 16.49 -3.72
N GLU A 24 47.29 16.72 -2.71
CA GLU A 24 47.92 18.01 -2.39
C GLU A 24 48.67 18.62 -3.60
N ASN A 25 49.32 17.79 -4.40
CA ASN A 25 50.08 18.20 -5.60
C ASN A 25 49.40 17.77 -6.90
N SER A 26 48.07 17.63 -6.92
CA SER A 26 47.33 17.29 -8.14
C SER A 26 47.05 18.55 -8.94
N ASP A 27 47.42 18.57 -10.22
CA ASP A 27 47.11 19.67 -11.13
C ASP A 27 45.65 19.65 -11.57
N ARG A 28 44.95 18.53 -11.38
CA ARG A 28 43.60 18.29 -11.91
C ARG A 28 42.51 18.37 -10.83
N TYR A 29 42.84 18.00 -9.61
CA TYR A 29 41.85 17.87 -8.51
C TYR A 29 42.18 18.82 -7.37
N GLU A 30 41.12 19.37 -6.70
CA GLU A 30 41.25 20.27 -5.57
C GLU A 30 40.18 19.94 -4.51
N ILE A 31 40.61 19.68 -3.28
CA ILE A 31 39.70 19.51 -2.14
C ILE A 31 39.31 20.89 -1.63
N VAL A 32 38.05 21.28 -1.87
CA VAL A 32 37.53 22.60 -1.50
C VAL A 32 36.94 22.65 -0.10
N MET A 33 36.50 21.51 0.46
CA MET A 33 35.89 21.44 1.81
C MET A 33 36.00 20.04 2.41
N GLU A 34 36.08 20.01 3.72
CA GLU A 34 36.09 18.79 4.55
C GLU A 34 34.98 18.86 5.58
N PHE A 35 34.25 17.76 5.78
CA PHE A 35 33.16 17.62 6.74
C PHE A 35 33.41 16.41 7.63
N ILE A 36 33.01 16.52 8.89
CA ILE A 36 33.07 15.43 9.88
C ILE A 36 31.76 14.59 9.89
N ASP A 37 30.69 15.11 9.27
CA ASP A 37 29.38 14.49 9.21
C ASP A 37 28.59 14.91 7.97
N GLY A 38 27.56 14.14 7.65
CA GLY A 38 26.68 14.40 6.50
C GLY A 38 25.83 15.67 6.65
N LYS A 39 25.47 16.07 7.88
CA LYS A 39 24.63 17.26 8.11
C LYS A 39 25.39 18.54 7.75
N GLY A 40 26.67 18.62 8.14
CA GLY A 40 27.55 19.72 7.77
C GLY A 40 27.65 19.90 6.26
N LEU A 41 27.87 18.80 5.53
CA LEU A 41 27.87 18.80 4.07
C LEU A 41 26.55 19.30 3.50
N LEU A 42 25.40 18.72 3.91
CA LEU A 42 24.07 19.08 3.41
C LEU A 42 23.77 20.57 3.64
N ASN A 43 24.20 21.12 4.77
CA ASN A 43 24.04 22.54 5.06
C ASN A 43 24.93 23.42 4.17
N TRP A 44 26.16 23.01 3.93
CA TRP A 44 27.11 23.74 3.07
C TRP A 44 26.68 23.73 1.60
N LEU A 45 26.17 22.59 1.09
CA LEU A 45 25.67 22.44 -0.26
C LEU A 45 24.45 23.33 -0.58
N LYS A 46 23.78 23.91 0.40
CA LYS A 46 22.71 24.91 0.16
C LYS A 46 23.20 26.12 -0.61
N ASN A 47 24.44 26.52 -0.39
CA ASN A 47 25.03 27.75 -0.95
C ASN A 47 26.30 27.51 -1.76
N ASN A 48 26.74 26.26 -1.87
CA ASN A 48 28.01 25.90 -2.52
C ASN A 48 27.80 24.69 -3.43
N SER A 49 28.76 24.46 -4.33
CA SER A 49 28.78 23.32 -5.24
C SER A 49 30.11 22.57 -5.18
N VAL A 50 30.09 21.30 -5.52
CA VAL A 50 31.26 20.44 -5.63
C VAL A 50 31.09 19.47 -6.77
N ASP A 51 32.15 19.17 -7.51
CA ASP A 51 32.07 18.30 -8.69
C ASP A 51 31.99 16.82 -8.34
N ILE A 52 32.70 16.37 -7.30
CA ILE A 52 32.69 14.97 -6.81
C ILE A 52 32.75 14.96 -5.29
N LEU A 53 32.04 14.02 -4.67
CA LEU A 53 32.04 13.80 -3.24
C LEU A 53 32.76 12.50 -2.89
N LEU A 54 33.72 12.59 -1.95
CA LEU A 54 34.36 11.44 -1.32
C LEU A 54 33.69 11.23 0.05
N CYS A 55 33.02 10.11 0.24
CA CYS A 55 32.18 9.87 1.43
C CYS A 55 32.57 8.59 2.16
N ASP A 56 32.91 8.71 3.45
CA ASP A 56 33.02 7.55 4.31
C ASP A 56 31.64 6.90 4.50
N MET A 57 31.62 5.59 4.48
CA MET A 57 30.39 4.82 4.64
C MET A 57 30.00 4.65 6.10
N ARG A 58 30.93 4.80 7.04
CA ARG A 58 30.72 4.52 8.46
C ARG A 58 30.99 5.76 9.31
N MET A 59 29.97 6.55 9.54
CA MET A 59 30.03 7.77 10.38
C MET A 59 29.03 7.69 11.53
N SER A 60 29.28 8.44 12.60
CA SER A 60 28.59 8.29 13.88
C SER A 60 27.16 8.81 13.94
N GLU A 61 26.83 9.90 13.23
CA GLU A 61 25.48 10.51 13.30
C GLU A 61 24.58 10.22 12.10
N MET A 62 25.16 10.20 10.90
CA MET A 62 24.50 9.89 9.65
C MET A 62 25.48 9.04 8.84
N ASP A 63 25.15 7.81 8.55
CA ASP A 63 26.03 6.94 7.76
C ASP A 63 26.07 7.36 6.29
N GLY A 64 27.09 6.86 5.55
CA GLY A 64 27.27 7.21 4.14
C GLY A 64 26.09 6.78 3.25
N VAL A 65 25.37 5.70 3.62
CA VAL A 65 24.18 5.24 2.89
C VAL A 65 23.02 6.23 3.10
N GLU A 66 22.82 6.70 4.34
CA GLU A 66 21.80 7.71 4.66
C GLU A 66 22.12 9.04 4.00
N LEU A 67 23.39 9.45 4.01
CA LEU A 67 23.86 10.67 3.33
C LEU A 67 23.63 10.58 1.81
N MET A 68 23.96 9.44 1.18
CA MET A 68 23.72 9.24 -0.24
C MET A 68 22.22 9.34 -0.58
N ARG A 69 21.36 8.74 0.26
CA ARG A 69 19.90 8.86 0.09
C ARG A 69 19.45 10.32 0.18
N ALA A 70 19.95 11.06 1.16
CA ALA A 70 19.63 12.47 1.32
C ALA A 70 20.14 13.32 0.14
N LEU A 71 21.36 13.04 -0.35
CA LEU A 71 21.92 13.73 -1.50
C LEU A 71 21.16 13.44 -2.78
N HIS A 72 20.77 12.19 -3.04
CA HIS A 72 19.96 11.84 -4.22
C HIS A 72 18.58 12.51 -4.21
N LEU A 73 18.01 12.73 -3.03
CA LEU A 73 16.73 13.44 -2.89
C LEU A 73 16.89 14.96 -3.10
N LEU A 74 18.03 15.52 -2.69
CA LEU A 74 18.23 16.97 -2.65
C LEU A 74 19.07 17.52 -3.82
N TYR A 75 19.96 16.68 -4.38
CA TYR A 75 20.96 17.12 -5.36
C TYR A 75 21.07 16.07 -6.47
N GLU A 76 20.51 16.36 -7.66
CA GLU A 76 20.78 15.55 -8.85
C GLU A 76 22.27 15.66 -9.23
N TYR A 77 22.94 14.49 -9.36
CA TYR A 77 24.23 14.33 -10.04
C TYR A 77 25.50 14.91 -9.37
N ILE A 78 25.62 14.89 -8.05
CA ILE A 78 26.96 14.90 -7.48
C ILE A 78 27.46 13.45 -7.46
N PRO A 79 28.41 13.03 -8.30
CA PRO A 79 28.97 11.70 -8.23
C PRO A 79 29.61 11.47 -6.86
N ILE A 80 29.21 10.38 -6.21
CA ILE A 80 29.68 10.04 -4.87
C ILE A 80 30.60 8.82 -5.00
N ILE A 81 31.83 8.97 -4.55
CA ILE A 81 32.75 7.85 -4.39
C ILE A 81 32.70 7.44 -2.92
N ALA A 82 32.19 6.25 -2.68
CA ALA A 82 32.14 5.67 -1.33
C ALA A 82 33.53 5.18 -0.91
N ILE A 83 33.95 5.54 0.29
CA ILE A 83 35.23 5.10 0.87
C ILE A 83 34.93 4.32 2.16
N SER A 84 35.56 3.17 2.38
CA SER A 84 35.31 2.38 3.59
C SER A 84 36.57 1.66 4.07
N SER A 85 36.63 1.43 5.38
CA SER A 85 37.70 0.64 6.00
C SER A 85 37.48 -0.87 5.91
N PHE A 86 36.29 -1.32 5.54
CA PHE A 86 35.88 -2.73 5.58
C PHE A 86 35.18 -3.18 4.30
N ASP A 87 35.44 -4.43 3.92
CA ASP A 87 34.68 -5.19 2.89
C ASP A 87 33.28 -5.59 3.38
N ASP A 88 32.60 -4.73 4.12
CA ASP A 88 31.28 -5.06 4.65
C ASP A 88 30.26 -5.09 3.51
N PHE A 89 29.75 -6.26 3.23
CA PHE A 89 28.77 -6.51 2.16
C PHE A 89 27.54 -5.60 2.27
N TYR A 90 27.18 -5.18 3.49
CA TYR A 90 26.06 -4.26 3.70
C TYR A 90 26.34 -2.87 3.09
N TYR A 91 27.51 -2.29 3.35
CA TYR A 91 27.90 -0.97 2.85
C TYR A 91 28.22 -0.98 1.36
N VAL A 92 28.89 -2.04 0.87
CA VAL A 92 29.14 -2.19 -0.58
C VAL A 92 27.83 -2.27 -1.35
N ARG A 93 26.92 -3.13 -0.92
CA ARG A 93 25.60 -3.29 -1.55
C ARG A 93 24.73 -2.05 -1.38
N GLY A 94 24.79 -1.42 -0.22
CA GLY A 94 24.06 -0.18 0.11
C GLY A 94 24.50 0.97 -0.78
N SER A 95 25.81 1.20 -0.93
CA SER A 95 26.37 2.28 -1.77
C SER A 95 26.04 2.09 -3.24
N LEU A 96 26.24 0.89 -3.78
CA LEU A 96 25.90 0.60 -5.18
C LEU A 96 24.40 0.72 -5.48
N ARG A 97 23.53 0.27 -4.58
CA ARG A 97 22.07 0.44 -4.72
C ARG A 97 21.62 1.91 -4.65
N ASN A 98 22.31 2.72 -3.87
CA ASN A 98 22.01 4.14 -3.75
C ASN A 98 22.84 4.99 -4.73
N GLY A 99 23.38 4.40 -5.80
CA GLY A 99 23.95 5.11 -6.93
C GLY A 99 25.34 5.69 -6.71
N ALA A 100 26.16 5.10 -5.81
CA ALA A 100 27.57 5.48 -5.74
C ALA A 100 28.23 5.30 -7.10
N ALA A 101 28.98 6.32 -7.53
CA ALA A 101 29.74 6.29 -8.77
C ALA A 101 30.90 5.27 -8.72
N ASN A 102 31.46 5.09 -7.53
CA ASN A 102 32.48 4.07 -7.28
C ASN A 102 32.57 3.74 -5.77
N TYR A 103 33.30 2.68 -5.42
CA TYR A 103 33.56 2.22 -4.06
C TYR A 103 35.04 1.91 -3.88
N LEU A 104 35.68 2.48 -2.85
CA LEU A 104 37.10 2.37 -2.56
C LEU A 104 37.33 1.84 -1.12
N LEU A 105 38.35 1.01 -0.95
CA LEU A 105 38.81 0.58 0.35
C LEU A 105 39.93 1.46 0.87
N LYS A 106 39.83 1.96 2.10
CA LYS A 106 40.83 2.89 2.72
C LYS A 106 42.24 2.32 2.71
N HIS A 107 42.38 0.99 2.93
CA HIS A 107 43.69 0.33 2.97
C HIS A 107 44.34 0.11 1.58
N GLU A 108 43.57 0.20 0.50
CA GLU A 108 44.06 0.10 -0.86
C GLU A 108 44.36 1.46 -1.51
N LEU A 109 44.01 2.57 -0.81
CA LEU A 109 44.18 3.92 -1.34
C LEU A 109 45.66 4.28 -1.51
N THR A 110 46.02 4.51 -2.75
CA THR A 110 47.26 5.21 -3.16
C THR A 110 46.90 6.43 -3.98
N ARG A 111 47.82 7.33 -4.17
CA ARG A 111 47.61 8.49 -5.03
C ARG A 111 47.17 8.08 -6.42
N GLU A 112 47.92 7.18 -7.05
CA GLU A 112 47.71 6.74 -8.43
C GLU A 112 46.35 6.04 -8.58
N TYR A 113 45.95 5.25 -7.57
CA TYR A 113 44.66 4.55 -7.58
C TYR A 113 43.51 5.55 -7.42
N LEU A 114 43.57 6.48 -6.48
CA LEU A 114 42.54 7.51 -6.27
C LEU A 114 42.38 8.38 -7.52
N GLU A 115 43.48 8.89 -8.12
CA GLU A 115 43.43 9.68 -9.35
C GLU A 115 42.83 8.86 -10.50
N SER A 116 43.18 7.59 -10.67
CA SER A 116 42.61 6.73 -11.71
C SER A 116 41.10 6.54 -11.59
N VAL A 117 40.57 6.43 -10.34
CA VAL A 117 39.14 6.34 -10.09
C VAL A 117 38.44 7.67 -10.33
N LEU A 118 39.01 8.76 -9.89
CA LEU A 118 38.50 10.11 -10.16
C LEU A 118 38.42 10.37 -11.68
N ASP A 119 39.45 9.99 -12.46
CA ASP A 119 39.42 10.10 -13.91
C ASP A 119 38.28 9.30 -14.54
N LYS A 120 38.10 8.06 -14.14
CA LYS A 120 36.96 7.21 -14.60
C LYS A 120 35.61 7.83 -14.30
N VAL A 121 35.44 8.38 -13.08
CA VAL A 121 34.19 9.05 -12.68
C VAL A 121 33.99 10.31 -13.50
N CYS A 122 35.07 11.10 -13.77
CA CYS A 122 34.98 12.28 -14.62
C CYS A 122 34.53 11.92 -16.04
N ASP A 123 35.11 10.88 -16.63
CA ASP A 123 34.74 10.42 -17.97
C ASP A 123 33.27 9.89 -18.00
N GLN A 124 32.90 9.12 -17.02
CA GLN A 124 31.53 8.54 -16.91
C GLN A 124 30.44 9.61 -16.78
N TYR A 125 30.72 10.68 -16.03
CA TYR A 125 29.78 11.76 -15.74
C TYR A 125 30.04 13.05 -16.55
N ASN A 126 30.94 13.02 -17.52
CA ASN A 126 31.33 14.16 -18.33
C ASN A 126 31.71 15.40 -17.49
N ILE A 127 32.51 15.19 -16.42
CA ILE A 127 32.94 16.25 -15.52
C ILE A 127 34.18 16.92 -16.11
N HIS A 128 34.05 18.18 -16.50
CA HIS A 128 35.15 19.02 -16.97
C HIS A 128 35.32 20.21 -16.02
N PRO A 129 36.56 20.72 -15.84
CA PRO A 129 36.78 21.91 -15.05
C PRO A 129 36.00 23.09 -15.65
N SER A 130 34.89 23.49 -15.03
CA SER A 130 34.01 24.53 -15.53
C SER A 130 33.91 25.72 -14.57
N GLU A 131 33.65 26.92 -15.15
CA GLU A 131 33.37 28.13 -14.38
C GLU A 131 32.04 27.96 -13.66
N ASN A 132 32.08 28.11 -12.32
CA ASN A 132 30.92 28.18 -11.43
C ASN A 132 29.64 27.46 -11.95
N ARG A 133 29.62 26.14 -11.89
CA ARG A 133 28.38 25.43 -12.02
C ARG A 133 27.60 25.64 -10.72
N ILE A 134 26.87 26.73 -10.63
CA ILE A 134 25.67 26.75 -9.77
C ILE A 134 24.73 25.75 -10.46
N TYR A 135 24.63 24.55 -9.92
CA TYR A 135 23.65 23.59 -10.40
C TYR A 135 22.28 24.12 -10.02
N LYS A 136 21.72 24.95 -10.88
CA LYS A 136 20.32 25.33 -10.79
C LYS A 136 19.51 24.09 -11.05
N LYS A 137 18.83 23.61 -10.03
CA LYS A 137 17.95 22.46 -10.17
C LYS A 137 16.67 22.87 -10.88
N ARG A 138 16.35 22.21 -11.97
CA ARG A 138 15.03 22.31 -12.59
C ARG A 138 13.97 21.45 -11.89
N GLY A 139 14.39 20.56 -10.99
CA GLY A 139 13.52 19.73 -10.19
C GLY A 139 13.75 19.88 -8.70
N TYR A 140 12.70 19.92 -7.91
CA TYR A 140 12.72 19.98 -6.46
C TYR A 140 11.74 18.97 -5.88
N VAL A 141 12.20 18.21 -4.89
CA VAL A 141 11.35 17.30 -4.12
C VAL A 141 11.15 17.88 -2.72
N ALA A 142 9.94 18.25 -2.41
CA ALA A 142 9.57 18.69 -1.06
C ALA A 142 9.56 17.49 -0.12
N LEU A 143 10.34 17.58 0.97
CA LEU A 143 10.48 16.48 1.96
C LEU A 143 9.35 16.46 2.98
N CYS A 144 8.71 17.59 3.20
CA CYS A 144 7.57 17.72 4.09
C CYS A 144 6.52 18.68 3.53
N ARG A 145 5.32 18.69 4.14
CA ARG A 145 4.23 19.58 3.68
C ARG A 145 4.60 21.06 3.77
N SER A 146 5.37 21.47 4.79
CA SER A 146 5.85 22.83 4.94
C SER A 146 6.85 23.28 3.86
N ASP A 147 7.53 22.33 3.21
CA ASP A 147 8.42 22.64 2.10
C ASP A 147 7.66 22.77 0.77
N PHE A 148 6.44 22.25 0.71
CA PHE A 148 5.55 22.31 -0.44
C PHE A 148 4.58 23.49 -0.31
N GLU A 149 5.14 24.69 -0.14
CA GLU A 149 4.42 25.95 0.00
C GLU A 149 4.97 27.01 -0.97
N THR A 150 4.08 27.86 -1.49
CA THR A 150 4.47 28.91 -2.46
C THR A 150 5.57 29.82 -1.93
N SER A 151 5.51 30.20 -0.66
CA SER A 151 6.53 31.04 -0.01
C SER A 151 7.92 30.40 -0.02
N LYS A 152 7.99 29.13 0.30
CA LYS A 152 9.23 28.35 0.34
C LYS A 152 9.81 28.17 -1.07
N ILE A 153 8.95 27.86 -2.03
CA ILE A 153 9.34 27.72 -3.45
C ILE A 153 9.97 29.02 -3.95
N LYS A 154 9.32 30.16 -3.70
CA LYS A 154 9.85 31.49 -4.08
C LYS A 154 11.20 31.75 -3.43
N THR A 155 11.34 31.49 -2.12
CA THR A 155 12.61 31.64 -1.40
C THR A 155 13.73 30.80 -2.02
N LEU A 156 13.46 29.55 -2.39
CA LEU A 156 14.42 28.66 -3.03
C LEU A 156 14.85 29.18 -4.42
N CYS A 157 13.92 29.77 -5.17
CA CYS A 157 14.23 30.41 -6.44
C CYS A 157 15.08 31.67 -6.25
N GLU A 158 14.74 32.53 -5.28
CA GLU A 158 15.51 33.74 -4.94
C GLU A 158 16.94 33.40 -4.49
N GLN A 159 17.10 32.30 -3.77
CA GLN A 159 18.41 31.79 -3.36
C GLN A 159 19.21 31.11 -4.49
N GLY A 160 18.63 30.98 -5.68
CA GLY A 160 19.25 30.31 -6.83
C GLY A 160 19.39 28.79 -6.68
N ILE A 161 18.73 28.17 -5.69
CA ILE A 161 18.75 26.73 -5.46
C ILE A 161 17.82 26.01 -6.44
N LEU A 162 16.67 26.62 -6.73
CA LEU A 162 15.66 26.07 -7.63
C LEU A 162 15.52 26.95 -8.87
N ASP A 163 15.60 26.34 -10.04
CA ASP A 163 15.30 26.98 -11.32
C ASP A 163 13.86 26.63 -11.71
N PHE A 164 12.90 27.34 -11.12
CA PHE A 164 11.48 27.15 -11.40
C PHE A 164 10.94 28.36 -12.15
N GLU A 165 10.51 28.13 -13.38
CA GLU A 165 9.91 29.17 -14.21
C GLU A 165 8.46 29.40 -13.76
N PHE A 166 8.18 30.59 -13.22
CA PHE A 166 6.82 30.98 -12.88
C PHE A 166 6.02 31.26 -14.16
N GLY A 167 4.85 30.62 -14.28
CA GLY A 167 3.98 30.72 -15.45
C GLY A 167 2.89 29.65 -15.39
N LYS A 168 2.53 29.10 -16.54
CA LYS A 168 1.52 28.06 -16.64
C LYS A 168 1.99 26.75 -15.98
N ILE A 169 1.16 26.17 -15.13
CA ILE A 169 1.46 24.99 -14.33
C ILE A 169 0.42 23.90 -14.55
N GLY A 170 0.88 22.68 -14.80
CA GLY A 170 0.05 21.48 -14.76
C GLY A 170 0.32 20.68 -13.48
N ILE A 171 -0.72 20.07 -12.93
CA ILE A 171 -0.63 19.19 -11.76
C ILE A 171 -0.85 17.75 -12.21
N ILE A 172 0.03 16.86 -11.79
CA ILE A 172 -0.14 15.41 -11.96
C ILE A 172 -0.09 14.78 -10.58
N VAL A 173 -1.18 14.11 -10.20
CA VAL A 173 -1.23 13.37 -8.93
C VAL A 173 -1.13 11.88 -9.24
N ILE A 174 -0.19 11.20 -8.58
CA ILE A 174 0.19 9.82 -8.86
C ILE A 174 0.00 9.00 -7.59
N SER A 175 -0.77 7.94 -7.69
CA SER A 175 -0.98 6.96 -6.62
C SER A 175 -0.55 5.58 -7.08
N PRO A 176 0.55 5.02 -6.57
CA PRO A 176 0.99 3.68 -6.93
C PRO A 176 0.07 2.61 -6.33
N ASP A 177 -0.13 1.50 -7.06
CA ASP A 177 -0.81 0.30 -6.56
C ASP A 177 0.21 -0.64 -5.92
N ILE A 178 0.36 -0.51 -4.62
CA ILE A 178 1.36 -1.25 -3.87
C ILE A 178 0.75 -2.54 -3.32
N LYS A 179 1.14 -3.68 -3.92
CA LYS A 179 0.74 -5.01 -3.46
C LYS A 179 1.48 -5.36 -2.17
N ILE A 180 0.76 -5.32 -1.05
CA ILE A 180 1.29 -5.57 0.29
C ILE A 180 1.39 -7.07 0.53
N LYS A 181 2.62 -7.57 0.72
CA LYS A 181 2.89 -8.97 1.09
C LYS A 181 3.14 -9.08 2.59
N SER A 182 2.79 -10.23 3.19
CA SER A 182 3.10 -10.51 4.60
C SER A 182 4.62 -10.56 4.84
N GLY A 183 5.06 -10.09 6.01
CA GLY A 183 6.47 -10.15 6.43
C GLY A 183 7.38 -9.04 5.86
N VAL A 184 6.85 -8.04 5.16
CA VAL A 184 7.61 -6.89 4.64
C VAL A 184 7.32 -5.65 5.48
N ASN A 185 8.33 -4.83 5.75
CA ASN A 185 8.11 -3.49 6.31
C ASN A 185 7.37 -2.61 5.28
N ILE A 186 6.07 -2.47 5.46
CA ILE A 186 5.17 -1.84 4.49
C ILE A 186 5.53 -0.36 4.27
N LEU A 187 5.90 0.35 5.34
CA LEU A 187 6.25 1.77 5.27
C LEU A 187 7.51 1.99 4.42
N GLU A 188 8.55 1.23 4.70
CA GLU A 188 9.81 1.30 3.96
C GLU A 188 9.60 0.93 2.49
N PHE A 189 8.83 -0.12 2.23
CA PHE A 189 8.52 -0.54 0.86
C PHE A 189 7.73 0.53 0.07
N LYS A 190 6.73 1.17 0.70
CA LYS A 190 5.99 2.29 0.08
C LYS A 190 6.90 3.48 -0.22
N GLN A 191 7.79 3.83 0.71
CA GLN A 191 8.78 4.90 0.50
C GLN A 191 9.71 4.60 -0.67
N ASP A 192 10.23 3.38 -0.77
CA ASP A 192 11.15 2.99 -1.84
C ASP A 192 10.47 3.02 -3.21
N ILE A 193 9.22 2.56 -3.31
CA ILE A 193 8.43 2.69 -4.56
C ILE A 193 8.28 4.17 -4.95
N CYS A 194 7.93 5.04 -4.01
CA CYS A 194 7.79 6.48 -4.29
C CYS A 194 9.11 7.10 -4.77
N LYS A 195 10.26 6.72 -4.17
CA LYS A 195 11.58 7.20 -4.61
C LYS A 195 11.88 6.79 -6.04
N VAL A 196 11.66 5.52 -6.39
CA VAL A 196 11.86 5.04 -7.76
C VAL A 196 10.95 5.77 -8.76
N ILE A 197 9.71 6.09 -8.37
CA ILE A 197 8.81 6.88 -9.22
C ILE A 197 9.34 8.32 -9.39
N LEU A 198 9.90 8.94 -8.34
CA LEU A 198 10.55 10.25 -8.45
C LEU A 198 11.75 10.23 -9.40
N ASP A 199 12.57 9.17 -9.35
CA ASP A 199 13.67 8.99 -10.31
C ASP A 199 13.16 8.85 -11.75
N MET A 200 12.04 8.14 -11.96
CA MET A 200 11.40 8.07 -13.27
C MET A 200 10.88 9.43 -13.74
N ILE A 201 10.30 10.23 -12.84
CA ILE A 201 9.84 11.60 -13.11
C ILE A 201 11.02 12.45 -13.57
N SER A 202 12.14 12.41 -12.84
CA SER A 202 13.37 13.11 -13.20
C SER A 202 13.88 12.72 -14.59
N GLN A 203 13.93 11.43 -14.89
CA GLN A 203 14.33 10.93 -16.23
C GLN A 203 13.39 11.38 -17.36
N ILE A 204 12.08 11.49 -17.08
CA ILE A 204 11.09 11.89 -18.08
C ILE A 204 11.16 13.38 -18.36
N LEU A 205 11.28 14.20 -17.31
CA LEU A 205 11.28 15.65 -17.39
C LEU A 205 12.65 16.20 -17.78
N GLY A 206 13.72 15.59 -17.26
CA GLY A 206 15.10 15.96 -17.53
C GLY A 206 15.35 17.46 -17.33
N ASP A 207 16.20 18.04 -18.17
CA ASP A 207 16.48 19.49 -18.17
C ASP A 207 15.46 20.30 -18.98
N LYS A 208 14.41 19.66 -19.50
CA LYS A 208 13.46 20.34 -20.39
C LYS A 208 12.39 21.12 -19.64
N TYR A 209 11.94 20.61 -18.49
CA TYR A 209 10.88 21.22 -17.70
C TYR A 209 11.30 21.40 -16.25
N SER A 210 10.97 22.54 -15.66
CA SER A 210 11.08 22.71 -14.22
C SER A 210 9.88 22.10 -13.51
N TYR A 211 10.12 21.43 -12.38
CA TYR A 211 9.06 20.74 -11.63
C TYR A 211 9.30 20.73 -10.13
N ILE A 212 8.22 20.55 -9.39
CA ILE A 212 8.24 20.34 -7.94
C ILE A 212 7.40 19.12 -7.66
N ALA A 213 7.91 18.19 -6.87
CA ALA A 213 7.20 17.00 -6.44
C ALA A 213 7.13 16.92 -4.92
N ASN A 214 6.02 16.41 -4.40
CA ASN A 214 5.82 16.13 -2.98
C ASN A 214 5.28 14.72 -2.79
N ILE A 215 5.83 13.98 -1.82
CA ILE A 215 5.27 12.71 -1.36
C ILE A 215 4.35 13.02 -0.17
N THR A 216 3.08 12.67 -0.28
CA THR A 216 2.09 12.87 0.78
C THR A 216 2.20 11.80 1.87
N ASP A 217 1.57 12.03 3.03
CA ASP A 217 1.49 11.06 4.13
C ASP A 217 0.85 9.72 3.71
N SER A 218 0.00 9.76 2.65
CA SER A 218 -0.63 8.58 2.06
C SER A 218 0.23 7.92 0.97
N TYR A 219 1.50 8.32 0.80
CA TYR A 219 2.40 7.81 -0.24
C TYR A 219 1.91 8.05 -1.68
N ASN A 220 1.16 9.12 -1.90
CA ASN A 220 0.88 9.63 -3.22
C ASN A 220 1.91 10.71 -3.58
N ILE A 221 2.16 10.89 -4.87
CA ILE A 221 3.07 11.92 -5.36
C ILE A 221 2.25 13.01 -6.03
N VAL A 222 2.43 14.24 -5.57
CA VAL A 222 1.89 15.45 -6.23
C VAL A 222 3.02 16.09 -7.00
N LEU A 223 2.88 16.20 -8.30
CA LEU A 223 3.86 16.76 -9.21
C LEU A 223 3.30 18.03 -9.86
N LEU A 224 3.97 19.15 -9.65
CA LEU A 224 3.75 20.42 -10.35
C LEU A 224 4.77 20.53 -11.46
N VAL A 225 4.33 20.70 -12.70
CA VAL A 225 5.22 20.91 -13.85
C VAL A 225 4.99 22.31 -14.39
N SER A 226 6.07 23.09 -14.50
CA SER A 226 6.01 24.42 -15.09
C SER A 226 6.25 24.37 -16.59
N PHE A 227 5.48 25.14 -17.31
CA PHE A 227 5.59 25.37 -18.75
C PHE A 227 6.04 26.79 -19.08
N GLY A 228 6.39 27.57 -18.05
CA GLY A 228 6.85 28.95 -18.21
C GLY A 228 5.89 29.80 -19.03
N LEU A 229 6.38 30.43 -20.07
CA LEU A 229 5.63 31.33 -20.97
C LEU A 229 4.99 30.62 -22.18
N GLU A 230 4.91 29.27 -22.19
CA GLU A 230 4.27 28.55 -23.31
C GLU A 230 2.81 29.00 -23.49
N ARG A 231 2.50 29.49 -24.68
CA ARG A 231 1.16 30.05 -24.98
C ARG A 231 0.16 29.00 -25.42
N SER A 232 0.63 27.91 -26.00
CA SER A 232 -0.23 26.87 -26.56
C SER A 232 -0.73 25.90 -25.50
N THR A 233 -1.97 26.05 -25.10
CA THR A 233 -2.66 25.13 -24.19
C THR A 233 -2.63 23.68 -24.70
N LEU A 234 -2.76 23.49 -26.01
CA LEU A 234 -2.74 22.16 -26.62
C LEU A 234 -1.35 21.48 -26.46
N ILE A 235 -0.26 22.23 -26.60
CA ILE A 235 1.09 21.72 -26.38
C ILE A 235 1.26 21.28 -24.93
N ILE A 236 0.79 22.10 -23.99
CA ILE A 236 0.86 21.80 -22.54
C ILE A 236 0.09 20.54 -22.21
N ILE A 237 -1.19 20.45 -22.65
CA ILE A 237 -2.03 19.27 -22.43
C ILE A 237 -1.39 18.01 -23.00
N ASN A 238 -0.93 18.05 -24.26
CA ASN A 238 -0.27 16.90 -24.89
C ASN A 238 1.00 16.49 -24.14
N THR A 239 1.74 17.45 -23.60
CA THR A 239 2.94 17.18 -22.80
C THR A 239 2.57 16.50 -21.49
N ILE A 240 1.59 17.01 -20.75
CA ILE A 240 1.08 16.38 -19.51
C ILE A 240 0.64 14.93 -19.79
N HIS A 241 -0.11 14.72 -20.87
CA HIS A 241 -0.55 13.37 -21.29
C HIS A 241 0.64 12.45 -21.64
N SER A 242 1.65 13.00 -22.30
CA SER A 242 2.87 12.24 -22.63
C SER A 242 3.65 11.85 -21.37
N ILE A 243 3.80 12.77 -20.41
CA ILE A 243 4.47 12.51 -19.12
C ILE A 243 3.74 11.40 -18.37
N ALA A 244 2.42 11.54 -18.18
CA ALA A 244 1.60 10.56 -17.49
C ALA A 244 1.67 9.17 -18.14
N SER A 245 1.55 9.11 -19.48
CA SER A 245 1.59 7.85 -20.24
C SER A 245 2.97 7.19 -20.21
N ARG A 246 4.05 7.97 -20.24
CA ARG A 246 5.42 7.44 -20.13
C ARG A 246 5.67 6.90 -18.72
N LEU A 247 5.30 7.65 -17.69
CA LEU A 247 5.46 7.25 -16.31
C LEU A 247 4.69 5.95 -16.02
N TYR A 248 3.45 5.86 -16.49
CA TYR A 248 2.64 4.65 -16.37
C TYR A 248 3.33 3.44 -16.99
N ARG A 249 3.79 3.55 -18.26
CA ARG A 249 4.48 2.44 -18.94
C ARG A 249 5.78 2.04 -18.26
N MET A 250 6.56 3.02 -17.76
CA MET A 250 7.80 2.75 -17.04
C MET A 250 7.52 2.02 -15.71
N SER A 251 6.53 2.46 -14.95
CA SER A 251 6.15 1.80 -13.69
C SER A 251 5.72 0.35 -13.89
N VAL A 252 4.87 0.08 -14.86
CA VAL A 252 4.45 -1.31 -15.17
C VAL A 252 5.64 -2.16 -15.60
N ARG A 253 6.54 -1.62 -16.44
CA ARG A 253 7.67 -2.37 -16.98
C ARG A 253 8.78 -2.62 -15.97
N MET A 254 9.09 -1.64 -15.11
CA MET A 254 10.26 -1.67 -14.22
C MET A 254 9.91 -2.09 -12.79
N LEU A 255 8.70 -1.78 -12.32
CA LEU A 255 8.27 -2.04 -10.94
C LEU A 255 7.18 -3.12 -10.83
N ASP A 256 6.62 -3.61 -11.95
CA ASP A 256 5.40 -4.44 -11.96
C ASP A 256 4.27 -3.81 -11.12
N THR A 257 4.18 -2.48 -11.17
CA THR A 257 3.25 -1.68 -10.37
C THR A 257 2.41 -0.81 -11.29
N THR A 258 1.09 -0.92 -11.15
CA THR A 258 0.15 -0.03 -11.84
C THR A 258 0.02 1.30 -11.10
N LEU A 259 -0.33 2.35 -11.83
CA LEU A 259 -0.50 3.69 -11.28
C LEU A 259 -1.94 4.17 -11.53
N TYR A 260 -2.48 4.89 -10.54
CA TYR A 260 -3.64 5.75 -10.73
C TYR A 260 -3.14 7.18 -10.86
N ILE A 261 -3.28 7.77 -12.03
CA ILE A 261 -2.76 9.09 -12.35
C ILE A 261 -3.91 10.03 -12.65
N ILE A 262 -3.89 11.20 -12.04
CA ILE A 262 -4.83 12.29 -12.32
C ILE A 262 -4.03 13.44 -12.90
N CYS A 263 -4.40 13.88 -14.11
CA CYS A 263 -3.87 15.07 -14.75
C CYS A 263 -4.88 16.21 -14.62
N SER A 264 -4.43 17.35 -14.10
CA SER A 264 -5.30 18.52 -13.92
C SER A 264 -5.43 19.37 -15.18
N ASP A 265 -6.32 20.35 -15.10
CA ASP A 265 -6.29 21.52 -15.97
C ASP A 265 -5.00 22.33 -15.79
N ILE A 266 -4.82 23.35 -16.64
CA ILE A 266 -3.67 24.24 -16.62
C ILE A 266 -4.00 25.46 -15.74
N TYR A 267 -3.11 25.77 -14.82
CA TYR A 267 -3.19 26.94 -13.94
C TYR A 267 -2.24 28.04 -14.44
N GLU A 268 -2.68 29.29 -14.37
CA GLU A 268 -1.93 30.45 -14.86
C GLU A 268 -0.81 30.89 -13.88
N SER A 269 -0.84 30.41 -12.63
CA SER A 269 0.16 30.73 -11.61
C SER A 269 0.36 29.59 -10.61
N ILE A 270 1.48 29.63 -9.87
CA ILE A 270 1.76 28.66 -8.81
C ILE A 270 0.76 28.77 -7.67
N GLU A 271 0.27 29.97 -7.36
CA GLU A 271 -0.72 30.20 -6.31
C GLU A 271 -2.02 29.46 -6.63
N SER A 272 -2.55 29.65 -7.84
CA SER A 272 -3.79 28.97 -8.27
C SER A 272 -3.61 27.45 -8.36
N ALA A 273 -2.45 26.97 -8.75
CA ALA A 273 -2.12 25.55 -8.76
C ALA A 273 -2.08 24.97 -7.33
N MET A 274 -1.46 25.66 -6.38
CA MET A 274 -1.38 25.22 -4.98
C MET A 274 -2.74 25.24 -4.28
N GLU A 275 -3.61 26.20 -4.57
CA GLU A 275 -4.99 26.21 -4.06
C GLU A 275 -5.82 25.04 -4.59
N ALA A 276 -5.60 24.66 -5.85
CA ALA A 276 -6.34 23.57 -6.49
C ALA A 276 -5.83 22.17 -6.08
N GLN A 277 -4.56 22.05 -5.69
CA GLN A 277 -3.89 20.76 -5.50
C GLN A 277 -4.56 19.83 -4.46
N GLU A 278 -5.07 20.37 -3.35
CA GLU A 278 -5.79 19.58 -2.35
C GLU A 278 -7.09 18.99 -2.90
N SER A 279 -7.80 19.76 -3.73
CA SER A 279 -9.04 19.31 -4.38
C SER A 279 -8.77 18.18 -5.37
N ILE A 280 -7.67 18.29 -6.12
CA ILE A 280 -7.25 17.27 -7.10
C ILE A 280 -6.76 16.01 -6.36
N GLN A 281 -6.02 16.18 -5.28
CA GLN A 281 -5.52 15.07 -4.47
C GLN A 281 -6.67 14.26 -3.84
N LYS A 282 -7.75 14.92 -3.40
CA LYS A 282 -8.94 14.22 -2.88
C LYS A 282 -9.62 13.31 -3.90
N LYS A 283 -9.46 13.56 -5.21
CA LYS A 283 -10.00 12.69 -6.26
C LYS A 283 -9.30 11.33 -6.34
N ILE A 284 -8.14 11.16 -5.68
CA ILE A 284 -7.51 9.84 -5.55
C ILE A 284 -8.40 8.87 -4.75
N GLU A 285 -9.30 9.36 -3.90
CA GLU A 285 -10.26 8.51 -3.19
C GLU A 285 -11.12 7.68 -4.16
N ASP A 286 -11.35 8.18 -5.37
CA ASP A 286 -12.09 7.44 -6.42
C ASP A 286 -11.38 6.16 -6.87
N LYS A 287 -10.06 6.06 -6.66
CA LYS A 287 -9.25 4.86 -6.86
C LYS A 287 -9.81 3.67 -6.07
N PHE A 288 -10.38 3.93 -4.90
CA PHE A 288 -10.83 2.90 -3.97
C PHE A 288 -11.73 1.85 -4.65
N TYR A 289 -12.72 2.30 -5.45
CA TYR A 289 -13.61 1.40 -6.20
C TYR A 289 -13.24 1.25 -7.67
N ASN A 290 -12.56 2.23 -8.24
CA ASN A 290 -12.27 2.25 -9.68
C ASN A 290 -10.99 1.50 -10.05
N GLY A 291 -10.22 1.06 -9.05
CA GLY A 291 -8.94 0.37 -9.25
C GLY A 291 -7.79 1.31 -9.58
N ALA A 292 -6.57 0.78 -9.55
CA ALA A 292 -5.33 1.53 -9.67
C ALA A 292 -4.81 1.67 -11.12
N ASN A 293 -5.40 0.99 -12.08
CA ASN A 293 -4.90 0.94 -13.45
C ASN A 293 -5.61 1.99 -14.32
N LYS A 294 -5.38 3.29 -14.07
CA LYS A 294 -6.10 4.35 -14.78
C LYS A 294 -5.34 5.66 -14.85
N ILE A 295 -5.41 6.32 -16.01
CA ILE A 295 -5.01 7.72 -16.19
C ILE A 295 -6.27 8.53 -16.45
N ILE A 296 -6.52 9.54 -15.65
CA ILE A 296 -7.66 10.46 -15.77
C ILE A 296 -7.15 11.79 -16.29
N TYR A 297 -7.66 12.20 -17.43
CA TYR A 297 -7.39 13.46 -18.10
C TYR A 297 -8.65 14.31 -18.02
N ASP A 298 -8.76 15.12 -17.17
CA ASP A 298 -9.85 16.04 -16.87
C ASP A 298 -10.37 15.85 -15.45
N ALA A 299 -10.13 16.86 -14.69
CA ALA A 299 -10.45 16.85 -13.28
C ALA A 299 -11.91 17.19 -12.96
N VAL A 300 -12.78 17.36 -13.95
CA VAL A 300 -14.21 17.68 -13.78
C VAL A 300 -15.06 16.41 -13.60
N THR A 301 -14.58 15.42 -12.89
CA THR A 301 -15.44 14.30 -12.51
C THR A 301 -16.29 14.67 -11.30
N ALA A 302 -17.59 14.35 -11.36
CA ALA A 302 -18.50 14.53 -10.25
C ALA A 302 -17.95 13.88 -8.98
N LYS A 303 -18.02 14.57 -7.82
CA LYS A 303 -17.63 13.98 -6.54
C LYS A 303 -18.46 12.73 -6.29
N ILE A 304 -17.81 11.58 -6.17
CA ILE A 304 -18.47 10.37 -5.69
C ILE A 304 -18.84 10.62 -4.22
N LYS A 305 -20.12 10.45 -3.90
CA LYS A 305 -20.57 10.48 -2.51
C LYS A 305 -20.46 9.08 -1.94
N TYR A 306 -19.61 8.91 -0.96
CA TYR A 306 -19.51 7.67 -0.20
C TYR A 306 -20.52 7.67 0.95
N LYS A 307 -21.00 6.46 1.29
CA LYS A 307 -21.90 6.24 2.41
C LYS A 307 -21.07 6.01 3.68
N ASP A 308 -21.18 6.92 4.64
CA ASP A 308 -20.48 6.86 5.94
C ASP A 308 -21.33 6.28 7.07
N SER A 309 -22.54 5.80 6.79
CA SER A 309 -23.37 5.13 7.79
C SER A 309 -22.83 3.74 8.10
N GLU A 310 -22.98 3.29 9.33
CA GLU A 310 -22.63 1.93 9.74
C GLU A 310 -23.24 0.89 8.79
N PHE A 311 -22.46 -0.15 8.47
CA PHE A 311 -22.95 -1.26 7.64
C PHE A 311 -24.01 -2.07 8.40
N GLU A 312 -25.01 -2.56 7.69
CA GLU A 312 -26.16 -3.25 8.27
C GLU A 312 -25.73 -4.46 9.13
N ARG A 313 -26.00 -4.38 10.42
CA ARG A 313 -25.59 -5.38 11.41
C ARG A 313 -26.19 -6.77 11.14
N THR A 314 -27.35 -6.82 10.50
CA THR A 314 -28.06 -8.06 10.12
C THR A 314 -27.19 -9.01 9.29
N PHE A 315 -26.33 -8.49 8.41
CA PHE A 315 -25.41 -9.32 7.62
C PHE A 315 -24.30 -9.93 8.46
N LEU A 316 -23.78 -9.18 9.45
CA LEU A 316 -22.77 -9.69 10.38
C LEU A 316 -23.37 -10.72 11.34
N ASP A 317 -24.60 -10.49 11.84
CA ASP A 317 -25.34 -11.47 12.66
C ASP A 317 -25.61 -12.76 11.86
N GLN A 318 -25.92 -12.63 10.56
CA GLN A 318 -26.08 -13.79 9.68
C GLN A 318 -24.75 -14.52 9.49
N LEU A 319 -23.64 -13.80 9.30
CA LEU A 319 -22.32 -14.40 9.18
C LEU A 319 -21.92 -15.16 10.42
N GLU A 320 -22.10 -14.56 11.61
CA GLU A 320 -21.83 -15.21 12.90
C GLU A 320 -22.62 -16.52 13.03
N PHE A 321 -23.87 -16.47 12.64
CA PHE A 321 -24.75 -17.61 12.62
C PHE A 321 -24.25 -18.73 11.68
N GLU A 322 -23.83 -18.40 10.45
CA GLU A 322 -23.32 -19.38 9.49
C GLU A 322 -21.99 -19.99 9.96
N ILE A 323 -21.13 -19.20 10.62
CA ILE A 323 -19.88 -19.70 11.23
C ILE A 323 -20.18 -20.78 12.28
N GLN A 324 -21.22 -20.59 13.09
CA GLN A 324 -21.57 -21.54 14.15
C GLN A 324 -22.23 -22.82 13.61
N ASN A 325 -22.97 -22.71 12.51
CA ASN A 325 -23.94 -23.76 12.13
C ASN A 325 -23.69 -24.33 10.71
N ASN A 326 -23.11 -23.57 9.80
CA ASN A 326 -22.93 -24.01 8.42
C ASN A 326 -21.75 -23.32 7.74
N ILE A 327 -20.56 -23.83 8.02
CA ILE A 327 -19.30 -23.26 7.50
C ILE A 327 -19.26 -23.16 5.96
N ASN A 328 -19.99 -24.03 5.25
CA ASN A 328 -20.03 -24.02 3.79
C ASN A 328 -20.76 -22.79 3.22
N ASN A 329 -21.67 -22.17 4.00
CA ASN A 329 -22.38 -20.96 3.60
C ASN A 329 -21.61 -19.67 3.91
N VAL A 330 -20.65 -19.73 4.84
CA VAL A 330 -19.88 -18.57 5.29
C VAL A 330 -19.27 -17.81 4.11
N LYS A 331 -18.70 -18.54 3.14
CA LYS A 331 -18.13 -17.93 1.93
C LYS A 331 -19.16 -17.10 1.17
N LYS A 332 -20.36 -17.66 0.95
CA LYS A 332 -21.45 -16.97 0.24
C LYS A 332 -21.91 -15.72 0.98
N THR A 333 -22.04 -15.80 2.30
CA THR A 333 -22.45 -14.66 3.13
C THR A 333 -21.38 -13.55 3.11
N VAL A 334 -20.11 -13.89 3.15
CA VAL A 334 -19.01 -12.92 2.99
C VAL A 334 -19.04 -12.27 1.62
N GLU A 335 -19.21 -13.03 0.53
CA GLU A 335 -19.37 -12.49 -0.83
C GLU A 335 -20.57 -11.53 -0.92
N GLU A 336 -21.72 -11.85 -0.26
CA GLU A 336 -22.90 -10.99 -0.22
C GLU A 336 -22.63 -9.68 0.55
N ILE A 337 -21.88 -9.74 1.66
CA ILE A 337 -21.46 -8.55 2.42
C ILE A 337 -20.62 -7.61 1.53
N PHE A 338 -19.58 -8.13 0.86
CA PHE A 338 -18.74 -7.31 0.00
C PHE A 338 -19.50 -6.78 -1.21
N TYR A 339 -20.42 -7.55 -1.79
CA TYR A 339 -21.30 -7.08 -2.85
C TYR A 339 -22.15 -5.88 -2.39
N LYS A 340 -22.73 -5.94 -1.18
CA LYS A 340 -23.54 -4.84 -0.62
C LYS A 340 -22.71 -3.61 -0.27
N LEU A 341 -21.49 -3.80 0.22
CA LEU A 341 -20.56 -2.70 0.47
C LEU A 341 -20.19 -1.97 -0.84
N GLU A 342 -19.94 -2.71 -1.92
CA GLU A 342 -19.62 -2.16 -3.24
C GLU A 342 -20.84 -1.48 -3.89
N GLU A 343 -22.01 -2.12 -3.89
CA GLU A 343 -23.26 -1.57 -4.41
C GLU A 343 -23.64 -0.26 -3.71
N GLY A 344 -23.51 -0.23 -2.38
CA GLY A 344 -23.82 0.95 -1.56
C GLY A 344 -22.75 2.04 -1.58
N ARG A 345 -21.60 1.82 -2.24
CA ARG A 345 -20.46 2.76 -2.26
C ARG A 345 -20.09 3.25 -0.85
N TYR A 346 -19.88 2.32 0.08
CA TYR A 346 -19.46 2.66 1.43
C TYR A 346 -18.05 3.25 1.46
N SER A 347 -17.79 4.16 2.43
CA SER A 347 -16.45 4.74 2.58
C SER A 347 -15.41 3.68 2.97
N GLN A 348 -14.15 3.95 2.68
CA GLN A 348 -13.04 3.07 3.01
C GLN A 348 -13.01 2.72 4.51
N VAL A 349 -13.39 3.66 5.38
CA VAL A 349 -13.44 3.45 6.83
C VAL A 349 -14.44 2.34 7.17
N ILE A 350 -15.67 2.43 6.64
CA ILE A 350 -16.73 1.45 6.88
C ILE A 350 -16.36 0.07 6.30
N VAL A 351 -15.76 0.03 5.11
CA VAL A 351 -15.30 -1.22 4.49
C VAL A 351 -14.23 -1.88 5.36
N ARG A 352 -13.27 -1.10 5.86
CA ARG A 352 -12.23 -1.60 6.77
C ARG A 352 -12.82 -2.14 8.07
N GLU A 353 -13.68 -1.37 8.74
CA GLU A 353 -14.33 -1.80 9.99
C GLU A 353 -15.16 -3.08 9.80
N THR A 354 -15.85 -3.20 8.66
CA THR A 354 -16.62 -4.40 8.34
C THR A 354 -15.71 -5.60 8.12
N ALA A 355 -14.62 -5.44 7.37
CA ALA A 355 -13.62 -6.48 7.15
C ALA A 355 -12.96 -6.91 8.49
N GLU A 356 -12.60 -5.95 9.35
CA GLU A 356 -12.08 -6.25 10.70
C GLU A 356 -13.08 -7.03 11.54
N LYS A 357 -14.38 -6.67 11.53
CA LYS A 357 -15.45 -7.40 12.23
C LYS A 357 -15.59 -8.83 11.69
N ILE A 358 -15.52 -9.03 10.37
CA ILE A 358 -15.54 -10.38 9.77
C ILE A 358 -14.37 -11.22 10.28
N LEU A 359 -13.15 -10.70 10.22
CA LEU A 359 -11.96 -11.42 10.68
C LEU A 359 -12.00 -11.69 12.18
N GLU A 360 -12.53 -10.77 12.99
CA GLU A 360 -12.72 -10.97 14.43
C GLU A 360 -13.70 -12.12 14.74
N LEU A 361 -14.82 -12.19 14.01
CA LEU A 361 -15.75 -13.33 14.13
C LEU A 361 -15.04 -14.66 13.82
N LEU A 362 -14.27 -14.71 12.72
CA LEU A 362 -13.52 -15.91 12.37
C LEU A 362 -12.48 -16.29 13.44
N ARG A 363 -11.84 -15.31 14.10
CA ARG A 363 -10.91 -15.53 15.19
C ARG A 363 -11.58 -16.04 16.45
N VAL A 364 -12.67 -15.41 16.88
CA VAL A 364 -13.43 -15.80 18.09
C VAL A 364 -13.87 -17.26 18.01
N TYR A 365 -14.28 -17.72 16.84
CA TYR A 365 -14.67 -19.10 16.61
C TYR A 365 -13.49 -20.04 16.29
N LYS A 366 -12.25 -19.60 16.56
CA LYS A 366 -11.00 -20.38 16.40
C LYS A 366 -10.80 -20.95 14.99
N LEU A 367 -11.28 -20.22 14.00
CA LEU A 367 -11.11 -20.58 12.60
C LEU A 367 -9.81 -20.01 12.01
N THR A 368 -9.15 -19.09 12.73
CA THR A 368 -7.87 -18.49 12.32
C THR A 368 -6.90 -18.41 13.49
N ASP A 369 -5.60 -18.36 13.19
CA ASP A 369 -4.54 -18.11 14.15
C ASP A 369 -4.50 -16.62 14.53
N ALA A 370 -4.16 -16.30 15.77
CA ALA A 370 -4.02 -14.92 16.27
C ALA A 370 -2.95 -14.13 15.50
N THR A 371 -1.83 -14.76 15.14
CA THR A 371 -0.73 -14.12 14.39
C THR A 371 -1.18 -13.70 12.98
N MET A 372 -2.00 -14.51 12.32
CA MET A 372 -2.59 -14.19 11.02
C MET A 372 -3.56 -13.02 11.10
N PHE A 373 -4.35 -12.94 12.17
CA PHE A 373 -5.28 -11.84 12.39
C PHE A 373 -4.55 -10.52 12.59
N ASP A 374 -3.49 -10.51 13.41
CA ASP A 374 -2.70 -9.31 13.70
C ASP A 374 -1.97 -8.81 12.43
N ASP A 375 -1.41 -9.71 11.60
CA ASP A 375 -0.82 -9.37 10.30
C ASP A 375 -1.87 -8.76 9.35
N ALA A 376 -3.05 -9.37 9.27
CA ALA A 376 -4.14 -8.87 8.44
C ALA A 376 -4.59 -7.47 8.86
N LYS A 377 -4.77 -7.23 10.15
CA LYS A 377 -5.14 -5.93 10.71
C LYS A 377 -4.09 -4.86 10.44
N LEU A 378 -2.81 -5.22 10.54
CA LEU A 378 -1.72 -4.31 10.20
C LEU A 378 -1.75 -3.96 8.70
N ARG A 379 -1.94 -4.94 7.81
CA ARG A 379 -1.99 -4.74 6.36
C ARG A 379 -3.17 -3.85 5.94
N MET A 380 -4.36 -4.05 6.52
CA MET A 380 -5.57 -3.28 6.20
C MET A 380 -5.43 -1.76 6.44
N LYS A 381 -4.53 -1.34 7.33
CA LYS A 381 -4.24 0.10 7.54
C LYS A 381 -3.66 0.78 6.30
N TYR A 382 -3.06 0.01 5.41
CA TYR A 382 -2.35 0.52 4.23
C TYR A 382 -3.02 0.15 2.90
N PHE A 383 -4.21 -0.44 2.94
CA PHE A 383 -4.98 -0.75 1.75
C PHE A 383 -5.61 0.52 1.16
N ASP A 384 -5.52 0.65 -0.15
CA ASP A 384 -6.03 1.79 -0.93
C ASP A 384 -7.17 1.39 -1.85
N LEU A 385 -7.43 0.07 -2.02
CA LEU A 385 -8.42 -0.48 -2.94
C LEU A 385 -9.43 -1.35 -2.20
N PHE A 386 -10.68 -1.27 -2.62
CA PHE A 386 -11.76 -2.14 -2.15
C PHE A 386 -11.44 -3.62 -2.34
N THR A 387 -10.85 -3.95 -3.50
CA THR A 387 -10.48 -5.34 -3.83
C THR A 387 -9.47 -5.94 -2.85
N GLN A 388 -8.56 -5.15 -2.28
CA GLN A 388 -7.57 -5.62 -1.31
C GLN A 388 -8.21 -6.13 -0.02
N TYR A 389 -9.27 -5.45 0.47
CA TYR A 389 -10.03 -5.91 1.63
C TYR A 389 -10.78 -7.20 1.33
N ARG A 390 -11.44 -7.28 0.17
CA ARG A 390 -12.16 -8.47 -0.27
C ARG A 390 -11.22 -9.66 -0.45
N GLU A 391 -10.13 -9.51 -1.18
CA GLU A 391 -9.14 -10.56 -1.43
C GLU A 391 -8.52 -11.08 -0.13
N LEU A 392 -8.20 -10.18 0.82
CA LEU A 392 -7.67 -10.59 2.12
C LEU A 392 -8.66 -11.50 2.86
N VAL A 393 -9.92 -11.10 2.97
CA VAL A 393 -10.96 -11.91 3.66
C VAL A 393 -11.22 -13.22 2.91
N GLU A 394 -11.26 -13.21 1.58
CA GLU A 394 -11.40 -14.42 0.75
C GLU A 394 -10.24 -15.40 0.95
N ASP A 395 -9.01 -14.91 1.09
CA ASP A 395 -7.85 -15.76 1.36
C ASP A 395 -7.89 -16.41 2.74
N PHE A 396 -8.39 -15.69 3.75
CA PHE A 396 -8.70 -16.28 5.05
C PHE A 396 -9.75 -17.39 4.92
N MET A 397 -10.81 -17.13 4.16
CA MET A 397 -11.87 -18.10 3.92
C MET A 397 -11.37 -19.35 3.20
N LYS A 398 -10.51 -19.20 2.19
CA LYS A 398 -9.90 -20.34 1.47
C LYS A 398 -9.13 -21.25 2.44
N LYS A 399 -8.29 -20.65 3.32
CA LYS A 399 -7.53 -21.42 4.33
C LYS A 399 -8.46 -22.17 5.28
N ILE A 400 -9.48 -21.50 5.82
CA ILE A 400 -10.48 -22.11 6.70
C ILE A 400 -11.16 -23.31 6.02
N LEU A 401 -11.58 -23.14 4.77
CA LEU A 401 -12.27 -24.20 4.03
C LEU A 401 -11.35 -25.39 3.69
N THR A 402 -10.05 -25.14 3.47
CA THR A 402 -9.07 -26.22 3.23
C THR A 402 -8.75 -26.98 4.52
N ASP A 403 -8.62 -26.30 5.64
CA ASP A 403 -8.31 -26.92 6.93
C ASP A 403 -9.52 -27.69 7.50
N ASN A 404 -10.75 -27.23 7.22
CA ASN A 404 -11.98 -27.88 7.65
C ASN A 404 -12.39 -29.08 6.79
N LYS A 405 -11.78 -29.34 5.63
CA LYS A 405 -12.04 -30.55 4.82
C LYS A 405 -11.73 -31.87 5.53
N LYS A 406 -11.13 -31.84 6.74
CA LYS A 406 -10.84 -33.02 7.56
C LYS A 406 -11.72 -33.17 8.79
N ARG A 407 -12.78 -32.40 8.93
CA ARG A 407 -13.52 -32.32 10.21
C ARG A 407 -14.48 -33.47 10.43
N TYR A 408 -15.04 -34.03 9.37
CA TYR A 408 -15.99 -35.15 9.45
C TYR A 408 -15.58 -36.26 8.47
N SER A 409 -15.98 -37.48 8.77
CA SER A 409 -15.88 -38.58 7.81
C SER A 409 -16.78 -38.30 6.60
N ALA A 410 -16.44 -38.90 5.44
CA ALA A 410 -17.22 -38.73 4.21
C ALA A 410 -18.72 -39.09 4.38
N ALA A 411 -19.00 -40.07 5.23
CA ALA A 411 -20.36 -40.49 5.59
C ALA A 411 -21.11 -39.38 6.33
N ILE A 412 -20.47 -38.77 7.33
CA ILE A 412 -21.07 -37.70 8.14
C ILE A 412 -21.20 -36.42 7.33
N GLU A 413 -20.22 -36.08 6.47
CA GLU A 413 -20.30 -34.96 5.52
C GLU A 413 -21.49 -35.10 4.57
N ALA A 414 -21.72 -36.30 4.00
CA ALA A 414 -22.85 -36.56 3.12
C ALA A 414 -24.19 -36.36 3.84
N VAL A 415 -24.30 -36.83 5.10
CA VAL A 415 -25.49 -36.65 5.93
C VAL A 415 -25.75 -35.16 6.24
N ILE A 416 -24.74 -34.43 6.63
CA ILE A 416 -24.86 -32.99 6.92
C ILE A 416 -25.25 -32.21 5.64
N ALA A 417 -24.66 -32.53 4.50
CA ALA A 417 -25.02 -31.93 3.20
C ALA A 417 -26.50 -32.23 2.86
N TYR A 418 -26.95 -33.45 3.09
CA TYR A 418 -28.33 -33.82 2.84
C TYR A 418 -29.30 -33.08 3.75
N ILE A 419 -29.01 -32.98 5.06
CA ILE A 419 -29.82 -32.21 6.01
C ILE A 419 -29.94 -30.74 5.54
N ASN A 420 -28.84 -30.11 5.19
CA ASN A 420 -28.82 -28.70 4.78
C ASN A 420 -29.62 -28.44 3.50
N ASN A 421 -29.55 -29.34 2.53
CA ASN A 421 -30.24 -29.19 1.25
C ASN A 421 -31.75 -29.47 1.39
N ASN A 422 -32.16 -30.33 2.34
CA ASN A 422 -33.52 -30.80 2.47
C ASN A 422 -34.17 -30.38 3.79
N ILE A 423 -33.68 -29.34 4.46
CA ILE A 423 -34.06 -28.93 5.83
C ILE A 423 -35.58 -28.75 6.04
N SER A 424 -36.32 -28.39 4.97
CA SER A 424 -37.76 -28.17 4.97
C SER A 424 -38.58 -29.47 4.85
N GLU A 425 -37.89 -30.56 4.51
CA GLU A 425 -38.49 -31.87 4.27
C GLU A 425 -38.50 -32.71 5.57
N ASP A 426 -39.17 -33.88 5.49
CA ASP A 426 -39.12 -34.85 6.56
C ASP A 426 -37.84 -35.67 6.46
N ILE A 427 -36.91 -35.46 7.37
CA ILE A 427 -35.60 -36.12 7.37
C ILE A 427 -35.55 -37.09 8.54
N SER A 428 -35.40 -38.37 8.25
CA SER A 428 -35.17 -39.40 9.28
C SER A 428 -33.69 -39.83 9.31
N LEU A 429 -33.31 -40.44 10.44
CA LEU A 429 -31.94 -40.99 10.56
C LEU A 429 -31.77 -42.20 9.63
N GLU A 430 -32.86 -42.95 9.34
CA GLU A 430 -32.88 -44.05 8.39
C GLU A 430 -32.57 -43.61 6.98
N ASP A 431 -33.19 -42.50 6.51
CA ASP A 431 -32.92 -41.94 5.19
C ASP A 431 -31.43 -41.51 5.08
N CYS A 432 -30.94 -40.87 6.14
CA CYS A 432 -29.54 -40.44 6.23
C CYS A 432 -28.57 -41.63 6.25
N ALA A 433 -28.92 -42.74 6.88
CA ALA A 433 -28.12 -43.97 6.89
C ALA A 433 -28.02 -44.58 5.47
N GLY A 434 -29.11 -44.53 4.72
CA GLY A 434 -29.12 -44.91 3.31
C GLY A 434 -28.20 -44.07 2.44
N ILE A 435 -28.18 -42.75 2.63
CA ILE A 435 -27.33 -41.80 1.91
C ILE A 435 -25.85 -42.01 2.26
N ALA A 436 -25.54 -42.21 3.55
CA ALA A 436 -24.19 -42.47 4.03
C ALA A 436 -23.71 -43.89 3.72
N ASN A 437 -24.57 -44.75 3.22
CA ASN A 437 -24.31 -46.17 2.96
C ASN A 437 -23.74 -46.93 4.19
N ILE A 438 -24.23 -46.60 5.38
CA ILE A 438 -23.88 -47.25 6.65
C ILE A 438 -25.11 -47.61 7.46
N GLY A 439 -24.95 -48.56 8.39
CA GLY A 439 -26.09 -48.97 9.22
C GLY A 439 -26.56 -47.87 10.17
N TYR A 440 -27.87 -47.80 10.42
CA TYR A 440 -28.55 -46.85 11.32
C TYR A 440 -27.85 -46.68 12.68
N THR A 441 -27.51 -47.79 13.35
CA THR A 441 -26.83 -47.75 14.65
C THR A 441 -25.42 -47.20 14.58
N VAL A 442 -24.71 -47.47 13.47
CA VAL A 442 -23.37 -46.96 13.20
C VAL A 442 -23.44 -45.47 12.94
N LEU A 443 -24.37 -45.03 12.08
CA LEU A 443 -24.56 -43.61 11.80
C LEU A 443 -24.91 -42.85 13.09
N SER A 444 -25.83 -43.33 13.89
CA SER A 444 -26.23 -42.67 15.16
C SER A 444 -25.06 -42.44 16.11
N ARG A 445 -24.16 -43.44 16.22
CA ARG A 445 -22.98 -43.37 17.07
C ARG A 445 -21.91 -42.42 16.50
N GLU A 446 -21.57 -42.56 15.22
CA GLU A 446 -20.54 -41.78 14.55
C GLU A 446 -20.96 -40.32 14.40
N PHE A 447 -22.24 -40.05 14.06
CA PHE A 447 -22.78 -38.71 14.00
C PHE A 447 -22.61 -37.97 15.33
N ARG A 448 -22.94 -38.64 16.46
CA ARG A 448 -22.76 -38.07 17.79
C ARG A 448 -21.28 -37.90 18.16
N ALA A 449 -20.45 -38.86 17.81
CA ALA A 449 -19.01 -38.81 18.10
C ALA A 449 -18.31 -37.68 17.35
N GLU A 450 -18.67 -37.45 16.09
CA GLU A 450 -18.03 -36.44 15.24
C GLU A 450 -18.65 -35.04 15.40
N THR A 451 -20.02 -34.94 15.52
CA THR A 451 -20.71 -33.64 15.64
C THR A 451 -20.86 -33.17 17.08
N GLY A 452 -20.67 -34.04 18.06
CA GLY A 452 -20.93 -33.77 19.48
C GLY A 452 -22.42 -33.79 19.87
N MET A 453 -23.35 -33.93 18.90
CA MET A 453 -24.79 -33.83 19.08
C MET A 453 -25.52 -35.10 18.61
N ARG A 454 -26.68 -35.38 19.19
CA ARG A 454 -27.58 -36.39 18.62
C ARG A 454 -28.20 -35.87 17.33
N PHE A 455 -28.50 -36.74 16.38
CA PHE A 455 -29.06 -36.38 15.07
C PHE A 455 -30.28 -35.45 15.16
N VAL A 456 -31.25 -35.77 16.05
CA VAL A 456 -32.46 -34.96 16.22
C VAL A 456 -32.14 -33.58 16.82
N GLU A 457 -31.18 -33.51 17.74
CA GLU A 457 -30.72 -32.24 18.32
C GLU A 457 -30.08 -31.36 17.23
N TYR A 458 -29.23 -31.94 16.41
CA TYR A 458 -28.60 -31.27 15.27
C TYR A 458 -29.63 -30.80 14.24
N LEU A 459 -30.57 -31.66 13.83
CA LEU A 459 -31.64 -31.33 12.89
C LEU A 459 -32.50 -30.16 13.40
N ASN A 460 -32.91 -30.23 14.69
CA ASN A 460 -33.70 -29.16 15.32
C ASN A 460 -32.91 -27.84 15.38
N LEU A 461 -31.63 -27.90 15.71
CA LEU A 461 -30.77 -26.73 15.70
C LEU A 461 -30.72 -26.09 14.29
N GLN A 462 -30.51 -26.88 13.23
CA GLN A 462 -30.49 -26.37 11.86
C GLN A 462 -31.86 -25.77 11.45
N ARG A 463 -32.97 -26.39 11.85
CA ARG A 463 -34.32 -25.88 11.60
C ARG A 463 -34.61 -24.56 12.32
N VAL A 464 -34.21 -24.42 13.60
CA VAL A 464 -34.30 -23.15 14.34
C VAL A 464 -33.46 -22.07 13.66
N ASN A 465 -32.32 -22.44 13.21
CA ASN A 465 -31.40 -21.55 12.49
C ASN A 465 -32.02 -21.03 11.18
N LYS A 466 -32.65 -21.90 10.41
CA LYS A 466 -33.43 -21.51 9.24
C LYS A 466 -34.59 -20.58 9.62
N ALA A 467 -35.27 -20.86 10.73
CA ALA A 467 -36.36 -20.00 11.21
C ALA A 467 -35.85 -18.60 11.58
N LYS A 468 -34.72 -18.48 12.31
CA LYS A 468 -34.09 -17.17 12.60
C LYS A 468 -33.82 -16.37 11.35
N SER A 469 -33.23 -16.98 10.32
CA SER A 469 -32.95 -16.30 9.06
C SER A 469 -34.20 -15.82 8.32
N LEU A 470 -35.30 -16.61 8.41
CA LEU A 470 -36.58 -16.23 7.83
C LEU A 470 -37.26 -15.10 8.61
N LEU A 471 -37.17 -15.11 9.94
CA LEU A 471 -37.67 -14.04 10.81
C LEU A 471 -36.96 -12.71 10.59
N ILE A 472 -35.65 -12.75 10.42
CA ILE A 472 -34.83 -11.55 10.15
C ILE A 472 -35.20 -10.92 8.81
N ARG A 473 -35.48 -11.70 7.77
CA ARG A 473 -35.91 -11.23 6.45
C ARG A 473 -37.28 -10.55 6.41
N GLY A 474 -38.12 -10.76 7.45
CA GLY A 474 -39.31 -9.94 7.75
C GLY A 474 -40.49 -9.98 6.78
N SER A 475 -40.46 -10.80 5.71
CA SER A 475 -41.45 -10.74 4.62
C SER A 475 -42.51 -11.85 4.62
N ILE A 476 -42.54 -12.72 5.66
CA ILE A 476 -43.43 -13.89 5.69
C ILE A 476 -44.09 -14.08 7.06
N SER A 477 -45.28 -14.70 7.06
CA SER A 477 -46.00 -14.97 8.27
C SER A 477 -45.31 -16.02 9.17
N MET A 478 -45.52 -15.95 10.48
CA MET A 478 -45.00 -16.94 11.45
C MET A 478 -45.35 -18.38 11.06
N LYS A 479 -46.52 -18.59 10.49
CA LYS A 479 -46.98 -19.91 10.03
C LYS A 479 -46.12 -20.40 8.82
N GLU A 480 -45.75 -19.51 7.97
CA GLU A 480 -44.83 -19.80 6.85
C GLU A 480 -43.39 -20.02 7.31
N VAL A 481 -42.92 -19.26 8.33
CA VAL A 481 -41.60 -19.49 8.94
C VAL A 481 -41.52 -20.91 9.45
N VAL A 482 -42.53 -21.37 10.24
CA VAL A 482 -42.56 -22.73 10.78
C VAL A 482 -42.51 -23.78 9.68
N LYS A 483 -43.32 -23.60 8.61
CA LYS A 483 -43.36 -24.53 7.48
C LYS A 483 -42.04 -24.55 6.70
N LYS A 484 -41.51 -23.38 6.32
CA LYS A 484 -40.28 -23.27 5.54
C LYS A 484 -39.02 -23.67 6.29
N SER A 485 -39.07 -23.64 7.63
CA SER A 485 -37.98 -24.13 8.49
C SER A 485 -38.05 -25.64 8.79
N GLY A 486 -39.06 -26.36 8.23
CA GLY A 486 -39.16 -27.80 8.34
C GLY A 486 -39.88 -28.33 9.59
N PHE A 487 -40.50 -27.46 10.40
CA PHE A 487 -41.30 -27.90 11.54
C PHE A 487 -42.75 -28.22 11.09
N ARG A 488 -43.24 -29.38 11.48
CA ARG A 488 -44.62 -29.81 11.20
C ARG A 488 -45.63 -29.34 12.23
N ASN A 489 -45.15 -29.12 13.48
CA ASN A 489 -46.01 -28.75 14.60
C ASN A 489 -45.61 -27.39 15.13
N TYR A 490 -46.56 -26.46 15.15
CA TYR A 490 -46.38 -25.10 15.60
C TYR A 490 -45.94 -25.02 17.09
N ASN A 491 -46.58 -25.77 17.96
CA ASN A 491 -46.25 -25.77 19.39
C ASN A 491 -44.87 -26.37 19.67
N TYR A 492 -44.51 -27.42 18.92
CA TYR A 492 -43.17 -28.01 18.99
C TYR A 492 -42.11 -27.05 18.53
N PHE A 493 -42.34 -26.31 17.45
CA PHE A 493 -41.44 -25.26 16.98
C PHE A 493 -41.17 -24.21 18.08
N PHE A 494 -42.22 -23.65 18.70
CA PHE A 494 -42.07 -22.65 19.75
C PHE A 494 -41.27 -23.16 20.93
N LYS A 495 -41.53 -24.40 21.36
CA LYS A 495 -40.77 -25.04 22.42
C LYS A 495 -39.31 -25.19 22.06
N VAL A 496 -38.99 -25.79 20.91
CA VAL A 496 -37.63 -26.05 20.46
C VAL A 496 -36.88 -24.75 20.21
N PHE A 497 -37.54 -23.74 19.62
CA PHE A 497 -36.96 -22.44 19.40
C PHE A 497 -36.56 -21.78 20.73
N LYS A 498 -37.45 -21.80 21.75
CA LYS A 498 -37.15 -21.25 23.08
C LYS A 498 -36.08 -22.05 23.81
N ASP A 499 -36.09 -23.36 23.73
CA ASP A 499 -35.07 -24.22 24.34
C ASP A 499 -33.68 -23.97 23.78
N ILE A 500 -33.56 -23.68 22.47
CA ILE A 500 -32.28 -23.43 21.80
C ILE A 500 -31.85 -21.97 21.93
N THR A 501 -32.75 -21.00 21.87
CA THR A 501 -32.43 -19.57 21.80
C THR A 501 -32.55 -18.83 23.13
N GLY A 502 -33.24 -19.42 24.11
CA GLY A 502 -33.57 -18.79 25.39
C GLY A 502 -34.79 -17.85 25.32
N GLU A 503 -35.35 -17.56 24.14
CA GLU A 503 -36.48 -16.65 23.96
C GLU A 503 -37.49 -17.17 22.94
N THR A 504 -38.70 -16.61 22.92
CA THR A 504 -39.72 -17.03 21.96
C THR A 504 -39.42 -16.43 20.56
N PRO A 505 -39.93 -17.04 19.45
CA PRO A 505 -39.79 -16.44 18.12
C PRO A 505 -40.34 -15.03 18.01
N SER A 506 -41.40 -14.71 18.77
CA SER A 506 -42.00 -13.36 18.81
C SER A 506 -41.12 -12.36 19.56
N ASP A 507 -40.50 -12.77 20.68
CA ASP A 507 -39.57 -11.93 21.43
C ASP A 507 -38.31 -11.65 20.60
N PHE A 508 -37.81 -12.68 19.89
CA PHE A 508 -36.68 -12.56 18.96
C PHE A 508 -36.94 -11.55 17.84
N LEU A 509 -38.16 -11.52 17.29
CA LEU A 509 -38.58 -10.56 16.27
C LEU A 509 -38.69 -9.13 16.86
N ASN A 510 -39.30 -8.98 18.06
CA ASN A 510 -39.53 -7.67 18.68
C ASN A 510 -38.25 -6.96 19.15
N LYS A 511 -37.18 -7.68 19.46
CA LYS A 511 -35.88 -7.09 19.83
C LYS A 511 -35.12 -6.51 18.65
N LYS A 512 -35.53 -6.81 17.41
CA LYS A 512 -34.85 -6.41 16.18
C LYS A 512 -35.62 -5.38 15.34
N ILE A 513 -36.83 -4.98 15.79
CA ILE A 513 -37.56 -3.80 15.30
C ILE A 513 -37.26 -2.62 16.23
#